data_bc33ba1553423690ada3fbc57ed6b1a8
#
_entry.id   bc33ba1553423690ada3fbc57ed6b1a8
#
_cell.length_a   1.000
_cell.length_b   1.000
_cell.length_c   1.000
_cell.angle_alpha   90.00
_cell.angle_beta   90.00
_cell.angle_gamma   90.00
#
_symmetry.space_group_name_H-M   'P 1'
#
loop_
_entity.id
_entity.type
_entity.pdbx_description
1 polymer ?
#
loop_
_entity_poly.entity_id
_entity_poly.type
_entity_poly.pdbx_seq_one_letter_code
_entity_poly.pdbx_strand_id
1 'polypeptide(L)'
;MKVNSTTFENIHEPMYILEESRLRGNLELISRVARESDIEIILAFKAYALWKTFPIFREYVSSTTASSLYEARLGFEEFGAPVHTFTPAQTDAEIDEISRYSSHISFNSLTQYGRFHERALKVNPKLKLGLRVNPEYSEVGTLLYNPCAPGTRFGITADKLPETLPSDITGFHCHCHCESGSDVFRRTLKHIEEKFSKWFPQLEWINFGGGHLMTRKDYDVDLLINMMREFHKRYPNLHIILEPGSAFGWQTGPLVAQVVDVVEDHGIKTAILNVSFTCHMPDCLEMPYMPVVRGAKIIDNSSHNTPHSTFVYRLGGCSCLSGDFMGSWAFDHELQVGENIIFEDMLHYTTVKTNMFNGIHHPAIALLHTDGELEVLRRFTYEDYKNRMD
;
A
#
# COMPACT_ATOMS: atom_id res chain seq x y z
N MET A 1 27.07 -5.63 5.39
CA MET A 1 28.02 -4.85 4.54
C MET A 1 27.67 -3.39 4.66
N LYS A 2 28.64 -2.49 4.91
CA LYS A 2 28.37 -1.04 4.86
C LYS A 2 28.27 -0.57 3.42
N VAL A 3 27.24 0.20 3.12
CA VAL A 3 26.98 0.72 1.76
C VAL A 3 26.84 2.23 1.76
N ASN A 4 27.22 2.84 0.65
CA ASN A 4 26.89 4.23 0.38
C ASN A 4 25.44 4.30 -0.12
N SER A 5 24.53 4.81 0.69
CA SER A 5 23.11 4.94 0.34
C SER A 5 22.82 5.93 -0.80
N THR A 6 23.81 6.71 -1.21
CA THR A 6 23.65 7.65 -2.34
C THR A 6 23.80 6.95 -3.68
N THR A 7 24.77 6.04 -3.82
CA THR A 7 25.11 5.41 -5.10
C THR A 7 24.83 3.92 -5.16
N PHE A 8 24.84 3.22 -4.02
CA PHE A 8 24.74 1.76 -3.94
C PHE A 8 25.74 1.03 -4.85
N GLU A 9 26.94 1.59 -5.05
CA GLU A 9 27.97 1.13 -6.01
C GLU A 9 28.30 -0.36 -5.93
N ASN A 10 28.20 -0.94 -4.71
CA ASN A 10 28.52 -2.34 -4.48
C ASN A 10 27.32 -3.29 -4.59
N ILE A 11 26.19 -2.82 -5.10
CA ILE A 11 25.00 -3.64 -5.34
C ILE A 11 24.99 -4.03 -6.82
N HIS A 12 25.19 -5.32 -7.11
CA HIS A 12 25.27 -5.84 -8.47
C HIS A 12 24.10 -6.78 -8.84
N GLU A 13 23.20 -7.04 -7.89
CA GLU A 13 21.97 -7.79 -8.10
C GLU A 13 20.74 -6.87 -7.95
N PRO A 14 19.62 -7.15 -8.63
CA PRO A 14 18.39 -6.40 -8.39
C PRO A 14 17.97 -6.47 -6.92
N MET A 15 17.70 -5.31 -6.30
CA MET A 15 17.44 -5.27 -4.86
C MET A 15 16.50 -4.14 -4.46
N TYR A 16 15.43 -4.46 -3.74
CA TYR A 16 14.65 -3.49 -2.97
C TYR A 16 15.38 -3.22 -1.66
N ILE A 17 15.68 -1.98 -1.37
CA ILE A 17 16.41 -1.59 -0.16
C ILE A 17 15.53 -0.69 0.68
N LEU A 18 15.07 -1.19 1.82
CA LEU A 18 14.38 -0.39 2.83
C LEU A 18 15.42 0.38 3.65
N GLU A 19 15.31 1.69 3.70
CA GLU A 19 16.15 2.54 4.53
C GLU A 19 15.47 2.74 5.90
N GLU A 20 15.99 2.11 6.95
CA GLU A 20 15.39 2.10 8.30
C GLU A 20 15.16 3.51 8.85
N SER A 21 16.10 4.44 8.64
CA SER A 21 15.98 5.81 9.11
C SER A 21 14.79 6.55 8.51
N ARG A 22 14.49 6.31 7.22
CA ARG A 22 13.33 6.89 6.55
C ARG A 22 12.03 6.26 7.02
N LEU A 23 12.02 4.93 7.19
CA LEU A 23 10.86 4.23 7.74
C LEU A 23 10.53 4.74 9.14
N ARG A 24 11.52 4.88 10.03
CA ARG A 24 11.31 5.41 11.38
C ARG A 24 10.74 6.83 11.35
N GLY A 25 11.22 7.69 10.46
CA GLY A 25 10.67 9.04 10.29
C GLY A 25 9.16 9.04 9.92
N ASN A 26 8.74 8.14 9.02
CA ASN A 26 7.33 7.96 8.70
C ASN A 26 6.53 7.44 9.90
N LEU A 27 7.05 6.44 10.61
CA LEU A 27 6.41 5.84 11.78
C LEU A 27 6.25 6.85 12.93
N GLU A 28 7.24 7.69 13.18
CA GLU A 28 7.19 8.77 14.17
C GLU A 28 6.09 9.77 13.83
N LEU A 29 5.99 10.21 12.57
CA LEU A 29 4.93 11.11 12.12
C LEU A 29 3.55 10.47 12.31
N ILE A 30 3.36 9.23 11.85
CA ILE A 30 2.10 8.48 11.95
C ILE A 30 1.69 8.31 13.42
N SER A 31 2.63 7.92 14.28
CA SER A 31 2.40 7.76 15.72
C SER A 31 2.04 9.09 16.40
N ARG A 32 2.67 10.21 15.99
CA ARG A 32 2.31 11.56 16.45
C ARG A 32 0.86 11.89 16.06
N VAL A 33 0.48 11.64 14.81
CA VAL A 33 -0.89 11.88 14.33
C VAL A 33 -1.90 11.06 15.14
N ALA A 34 -1.64 9.77 15.34
CA ALA A 34 -2.52 8.89 16.11
C ALA A 34 -2.73 9.42 17.53
N ARG A 35 -1.64 9.74 18.24
CA ARG A 35 -1.68 10.24 19.62
C ARG A 35 -2.36 11.61 19.73
N GLU A 36 -2.04 12.56 18.84
CA GLU A 36 -2.57 13.91 18.90
C GLU A 36 -4.04 14.01 18.49
N SER A 37 -4.53 13.08 17.67
CA SER A 37 -5.93 13.03 17.24
C SER A 37 -6.80 12.05 18.06
N ASP A 38 -6.20 11.28 18.97
CA ASP A 38 -6.87 10.23 19.75
C ASP A 38 -7.57 9.20 18.87
N ILE A 39 -6.83 8.67 17.89
CA ILE A 39 -7.30 7.66 16.94
C ILE A 39 -6.31 6.49 16.85
N GLU A 40 -6.79 5.35 16.40
CA GLU A 40 -5.92 4.23 16.04
C GLU A 40 -5.52 4.30 14.57
N ILE A 41 -4.22 4.14 14.28
CA ILE A 41 -3.71 4.02 12.92
C ILE A 41 -3.00 2.68 12.80
N ILE A 42 -3.46 1.85 11.86
CA ILE A 42 -2.99 0.47 11.67
C ILE A 42 -2.39 0.28 10.27
N LEU A 43 -1.43 -0.64 10.16
CA LEU A 43 -0.73 -0.91 8.90
C LEU A 43 -1.56 -1.76 7.96
N ALA A 44 -1.76 -1.31 6.71
CA ALA A 44 -2.43 -2.11 5.68
C ALA A 44 -1.44 -2.96 4.87
N PHE A 45 -1.52 -4.29 5.02
CA PHE A 45 -0.62 -5.25 4.36
C PHE A 45 -0.73 -5.24 2.83
N LYS A 46 -1.88 -4.92 2.27
CA LYS A 46 -2.03 -4.76 0.81
C LYS A 46 -1.03 -3.79 0.18
N ALA A 47 -0.47 -2.87 0.98
CA ALA A 47 0.51 -1.91 0.53
C ALA A 47 1.93 -2.22 1.03
N TYR A 48 2.06 -2.84 2.19
CA TYR A 48 3.36 -3.13 2.80
C TYR A 48 3.29 -4.38 3.67
N ALA A 49 4.02 -5.44 3.31
CA ALA A 49 4.01 -6.73 4.00
C ALA A 49 5.42 -7.32 4.20
N LEU A 50 6.45 -6.48 4.32
CA LEU A 50 7.83 -6.92 4.59
C LEU A 50 7.96 -7.35 6.05
N TRP A 51 7.51 -8.55 6.37
CA TRP A 51 7.28 -9.03 7.74
C TRP A 51 8.53 -9.05 8.64
N LYS A 52 9.72 -9.24 8.09
CA LYS A 52 10.97 -9.16 8.87
C LYS A 52 11.25 -7.78 9.45
N THR A 53 10.57 -6.74 8.95
CA THR A 53 10.65 -5.37 9.47
C THR A 53 9.57 -5.04 10.50
N PHE A 54 8.62 -5.95 10.75
CA PHE A 54 7.55 -5.73 11.74
C PHE A 54 8.02 -5.43 13.17
N PRO A 55 9.19 -5.93 13.63
CA PRO A 55 9.73 -5.47 14.91
C PRO A 55 9.87 -3.95 15.03
N ILE A 56 10.26 -3.26 13.93
CA ILE A 56 10.35 -1.80 13.90
C ILE A 56 8.94 -1.18 13.99
N PHE A 57 7.96 -1.72 13.25
CA PHE A 57 6.58 -1.21 13.29
C PHE A 57 5.92 -1.34 14.65
N ARG A 58 6.16 -2.45 15.37
CA ARG A 58 5.57 -2.69 16.71
C ARG A 58 5.98 -1.66 17.76
N GLU A 59 7.05 -0.90 17.53
CA GLU A 59 7.42 0.22 18.39
C GLU A 59 6.44 1.41 18.28
N TYR A 60 5.62 1.46 17.21
CA TYR A 60 4.80 2.63 16.84
C TYR A 60 3.32 2.32 16.64
N VAL A 61 2.97 1.13 16.16
CA VAL A 61 1.60 0.73 15.86
C VAL A 61 1.25 -0.60 16.53
N SER A 62 -0.01 -0.74 16.94
CA SER A 62 -0.47 -1.87 17.75
C SER A 62 -1.10 -3.00 16.93
N SER A 63 -1.55 -2.73 15.70
CA SER A 63 -2.32 -3.68 14.91
C SER A 63 -2.12 -3.45 13.40
N THR A 64 -2.72 -4.33 12.61
CA THR A 64 -2.64 -4.33 11.15
C THR A 64 -3.99 -4.63 10.53
N THR A 65 -4.15 -4.34 9.22
CA THR A 65 -5.35 -4.75 8.48
C THR A 65 -4.98 -5.72 7.36
N ALA A 66 -5.86 -6.71 7.16
CA ALA A 66 -5.72 -7.79 6.21
C ALA A 66 -6.87 -7.82 5.20
N SER A 67 -6.54 -8.17 3.96
CA SER A 67 -7.49 -8.28 2.84
C SER A 67 -7.73 -9.73 2.38
N SER A 68 -7.11 -10.69 3.05
CA SER A 68 -7.19 -12.14 2.76
C SER A 68 -6.86 -12.97 4.00
N LEU A 69 -7.12 -14.29 3.91
CA LEU A 69 -6.71 -15.24 4.94
C LEU A 69 -5.19 -15.21 5.19
N TYR A 70 -4.38 -15.16 4.14
CA TYR A 70 -2.93 -15.22 4.30
C TYR A 70 -2.36 -13.93 4.90
N GLU A 71 -2.93 -12.77 4.58
CA GLU A 71 -2.58 -11.53 5.26
C GLU A 71 -3.03 -11.56 6.74
N ALA A 72 -4.24 -12.09 7.04
CA ALA A 72 -4.72 -12.22 8.42
C ALA A 72 -3.79 -13.12 9.25
N ARG A 73 -3.39 -14.25 8.70
CA ARG A 73 -2.44 -15.17 9.31
C ARG A 73 -1.07 -14.54 9.52
N LEU A 74 -0.54 -13.83 8.50
CA LEU A 74 0.73 -13.12 8.58
C LEU A 74 0.72 -12.08 9.73
N GLY A 75 -0.36 -11.32 9.87
CA GLY A 75 -0.50 -10.37 10.97
C GLY A 75 -0.55 -11.04 12.33
N PHE A 76 -1.30 -12.11 12.44
CA PHE A 76 -1.41 -12.85 13.70
C PHE A 76 -0.08 -13.52 14.10
N GLU A 77 0.57 -14.22 13.17
CA GLU A 77 1.79 -15.01 13.43
C GLU A 77 3.05 -14.12 13.53
N GLU A 78 3.23 -13.19 12.59
CA GLU A 78 4.49 -12.43 12.46
C GLU A 78 4.42 -11.01 13.04
N PHE A 79 3.27 -10.33 12.93
CA PHE A 79 3.10 -9.07 13.63
C PHE A 79 2.76 -9.30 15.12
N GLY A 80 2.17 -10.44 15.45
CA GLY A 80 1.91 -10.87 16.83
C GLY A 80 0.66 -10.25 17.46
N ALA A 81 -0.30 -9.79 16.65
CA ALA A 81 -1.57 -9.24 17.10
C ALA A 81 -2.72 -9.69 16.19
N PRO A 82 -3.95 -9.87 16.73
CA PRO A 82 -5.12 -10.10 15.88
C PRO A 82 -5.39 -8.91 14.98
N VAL A 83 -5.79 -9.18 13.73
CA VAL A 83 -5.89 -8.18 12.68
C VAL A 83 -7.30 -7.66 12.47
N HIS A 84 -7.43 -6.50 11.81
CA HIS A 84 -8.69 -6.04 11.24
C HIS A 84 -8.83 -6.63 9.83
N THR A 85 -9.83 -7.45 9.59
CA THR A 85 -9.98 -8.13 8.30
C THR A 85 -11.17 -7.61 7.51
N PHE A 86 -10.90 -7.20 6.28
CA PHE A 86 -11.91 -6.97 5.26
C PHE A 86 -11.53 -7.71 3.98
N THR A 87 -12.39 -8.61 3.54
CA THR A 87 -12.28 -9.20 2.20
C THR A 87 -13.62 -9.10 1.46
N PRO A 88 -13.62 -8.69 0.18
CA PRO A 88 -14.85 -8.62 -0.60
C PRO A 88 -15.47 -10.00 -0.87
N ALA A 89 -14.67 -11.07 -0.78
CA ALA A 89 -15.06 -12.43 -1.12
C ALA A 89 -14.76 -13.40 0.04
N GLN A 90 -15.58 -13.37 1.08
CA GLN A 90 -15.54 -14.37 2.16
C GLN A 90 -16.04 -15.72 1.65
N THR A 91 -15.32 -16.79 1.97
CA THR A 91 -15.68 -18.16 1.60
C THR A 91 -15.95 -19.05 2.83
N ASP A 92 -16.75 -20.12 2.64
CA ASP A 92 -16.99 -21.10 3.69
C ASP A 92 -15.72 -21.83 4.13
N ALA A 93 -14.73 -21.94 3.25
CA ALA A 93 -13.47 -22.61 3.54
C ALA A 93 -12.55 -21.76 4.44
N GLU A 94 -12.64 -20.42 4.40
CA GLU A 94 -11.68 -19.52 5.03
C GLU A 94 -12.20 -18.81 6.29
N ILE A 95 -13.51 -18.67 6.43
CA ILE A 95 -14.11 -17.83 7.48
C ILE A 95 -13.69 -18.25 8.90
N ASP A 96 -13.54 -19.54 9.18
CA ASP A 96 -13.15 -20.02 10.50
C ASP A 96 -11.71 -19.60 10.85
N GLU A 97 -10.78 -19.74 9.91
CA GLU A 97 -9.40 -19.33 10.13
C GLU A 97 -9.27 -17.81 10.20
N ILE A 98 -9.92 -17.08 9.32
CA ILE A 98 -9.98 -15.62 9.36
C ILE A 98 -10.49 -15.14 10.72
N SER A 99 -11.54 -15.77 11.24
CA SER A 99 -12.12 -15.42 12.55
C SER A 99 -11.16 -15.63 13.72
N ARG A 100 -10.32 -16.69 13.66
CA ARG A 100 -9.30 -16.94 14.69
C ARG A 100 -8.20 -15.89 14.71
N TYR A 101 -7.81 -15.39 13.53
CA TYR A 101 -6.71 -14.43 13.40
C TYR A 101 -7.16 -12.97 13.55
N SER A 102 -8.47 -12.71 13.55
CA SER A 102 -9.01 -11.36 13.52
C SER A 102 -9.49 -10.87 14.88
N SER A 103 -9.34 -9.58 15.14
CA SER A 103 -10.04 -8.83 16.18
C SER A 103 -11.32 -8.17 15.67
N HIS A 104 -11.30 -7.78 14.38
CA HIS A 104 -12.43 -7.17 13.69
C HIS A 104 -12.64 -7.84 12.32
N ILE A 105 -13.90 -8.04 11.94
CA ILE A 105 -14.27 -8.43 10.58
C ILE A 105 -15.32 -7.45 10.05
N SER A 106 -15.03 -6.84 8.89
CA SER A 106 -15.99 -6.01 8.15
C SER A 106 -16.60 -6.81 7.01
N PHE A 107 -17.91 -7.03 7.03
CA PHE A 107 -18.63 -7.68 5.94
C PHE A 107 -18.96 -6.71 4.82
N ASN A 108 -18.77 -7.14 3.60
CA ASN A 108 -18.97 -6.30 2.41
C ASN A 108 -20.45 -6.11 2.04
N SER A 109 -21.33 -6.99 2.51
CA SER A 109 -22.76 -6.96 2.21
C SER A 109 -23.58 -7.62 3.33
N LEU A 110 -24.88 -7.32 3.38
CA LEU A 110 -25.80 -8.00 4.30
C LEU A 110 -25.92 -9.50 4.00
N THR A 111 -25.77 -9.90 2.75
CA THR A 111 -25.73 -11.33 2.38
C THR A 111 -24.51 -12.02 2.96
N GLN A 112 -23.34 -11.37 2.87
CA GLN A 112 -22.10 -11.92 3.46
C GLN A 112 -22.22 -11.97 4.99
N TYR A 113 -22.72 -10.92 5.62
CA TYR A 113 -23.03 -10.91 7.05
C TYR A 113 -23.97 -12.07 7.44
N GLY A 114 -25.14 -12.19 6.77
CA GLY A 114 -26.13 -13.23 7.09
C GLY A 114 -25.60 -14.67 6.93
N ARG A 115 -24.60 -14.87 6.07
CA ARG A 115 -23.97 -16.20 5.90
C ARG A 115 -22.97 -16.55 6.99
N PHE A 116 -22.25 -15.56 7.53
CA PHE A 116 -21.02 -15.85 8.24
C PHE A 116 -20.94 -15.34 9.68
N HIS A 117 -21.80 -14.40 10.12
CA HIS A 117 -21.68 -13.76 11.43
C HIS A 117 -21.75 -14.74 12.59
N GLU A 118 -22.77 -15.64 12.62
CA GLU A 118 -22.92 -16.63 13.71
C GLU A 118 -21.73 -17.58 13.78
N ARG A 119 -21.26 -18.04 12.58
CA ARG A 119 -20.12 -18.92 12.49
C ARG A 119 -18.83 -18.25 12.96
N ALA A 120 -18.61 -17.01 12.57
CA ALA A 120 -17.46 -16.23 12.99
C ALA A 120 -17.43 -16.01 14.51
N LEU A 121 -18.57 -15.62 15.11
CA LEU A 121 -18.70 -15.45 16.56
C LEU A 121 -18.60 -16.78 17.33
N LYS A 122 -19.02 -17.89 16.76
CA LYS A 122 -18.84 -19.21 17.37
C LYS A 122 -17.35 -19.58 17.46
N VAL A 123 -16.55 -19.22 16.45
CA VAL A 123 -15.09 -19.47 16.44
C VAL A 123 -14.36 -18.49 17.35
N ASN A 124 -14.73 -17.23 17.33
CA ASN A 124 -14.12 -16.16 18.12
C ASN A 124 -15.20 -15.27 18.76
N PRO A 125 -15.66 -15.57 19.97
CA PRO A 125 -16.70 -14.78 20.66
C PRO A 125 -16.30 -13.33 21.00
N LYS A 126 -15.01 -12.97 20.90
CA LYS A 126 -14.51 -11.62 21.14
C LYS A 126 -14.43 -10.77 19.88
N LEU A 127 -14.80 -11.36 18.73
CA LEU A 127 -14.71 -10.70 17.43
C LEU A 127 -15.69 -9.53 17.37
N LYS A 128 -15.19 -8.37 16.93
CA LYS A 128 -16.01 -7.20 16.64
C LYS A 128 -16.43 -7.24 15.18
N LEU A 129 -17.74 -7.28 14.94
CA LEU A 129 -18.29 -7.34 13.60
C LEU A 129 -18.67 -5.94 13.10
N GLY A 130 -18.42 -5.69 11.83
CA GLY A 130 -18.80 -4.46 11.17
C GLY A 130 -19.31 -4.66 9.76
N LEU A 131 -19.86 -3.60 9.20
CA LEU A 131 -20.29 -3.55 7.81
C LEU A 131 -19.42 -2.54 7.05
N ARG A 132 -18.96 -2.92 5.85
CA ARG A 132 -18.40 -1.95 4.93
C ARG A 132 -19.53 -1.13 4.32
N VAL A 133 -19.44 0.19 4.47
CA VAL A 133 -20.44 1.14 3.94
C VAL A 133 -19.84 1.99 2.83
N ASN A 134 -20.69 2.40 1.88
CA ASN A 134 -20.31 3.20 0.73
C ASN A 134 -21.09 4.53 0.73
N PRO A 135 -20.40 5.68 0.93
CA PRO A 135 -21.06 6.98 0.89
C PRO A 135 -21.38 7.46 -0.53
N GLU A 136 -21.03 6.68 -1.57
CA GLU A 136 -21.21 7.02 -2.99
C GLU A 136 -20.49 8.35 -3.36
N TYR A 137 -19.40 8.62 -2.66
CA TYR A 137 -18.55 9.78 -2.88
C TYR A 137 -17.07 9.42 -2.74
N SER A 138 -16.31 9.78 -3.75
CA SER A 138 -14.83 9.69 -3.74
C SER A 138 -14.29 10.65 -4.81
N GLU A 139 -13.19 11.33 -4.51
CA GLU A 139 -12.50 12.21 -5.45
C GLU A 139 -11.34 11.51 -6.18
N VAL A 140 -11.23 10.19 -6.06
CA VAL A 140 -10.24 9.41 -6.78
C VAL A 140 -10.57 9.41 -8.27
N GLY A 141 -9.69 10.04 -9.07
CA GLY A 141 -9.94 10.25 -10.50
C GLY A 141 -9.80 8.98 -11.35
N THR A 142 -8.94 8.05 -10.95
CA THR A 142 -8.71 6.78 -11.69
C THR A 142 -9.74 5.75 -11.28
N LEU A 143 -10.62 5.33 -12.19
CA LEU A 143 -11.70 4.37 -11.92
C LEU A 143 -11.22 3.06 -11.29
N LEU A 144 -10.06 2.55 -11.69
CA LEU A 144 -9.46 1.34 -11.14
C LEU A 144 -9.27 1.43 -9.60
N TYR A 145 -9.02 2.62 -9.08
CA TYR A 145 -8.73 2.88 -7.67
C TYR A 145 -9.85 3.62 -6.92
N ASN A 146 -10.96 3.93 -7.63
CA ASN A 146 -12.12 4.60 -7.00
C ASN A 146 -13.04 3.57 -6.34
N PRO A 147 -13.03 3.43 -5.00
CA PRO A 147 -13.81 2.41 -4.31
C PRO A 147 -15.29 2.74 -4.21
N CYS A 148 -15.70 3.95 -4.56
CA CYS A 148 -17.09 4.45 -4.51
C CYS A 148 -17.68 4.73 -5.89
N ALA A 149 -17.00 4.34 -6.97
CA ALA A 149 -17.50 4.53 -8.33
C ALA A 149 -18.85 3.81 -8.54
N PRO A 150 -19.75 4.34 -9.38
CA PRO A 150 -20.99 3.64 -9.74
C PRO A 150 -20.70 2.22 -10.23
N GLY A 151 -21.46 1.24 -9.70
CA GLY A 151 -21.25 -0.18 -10.02
C GLY A 151 -20.08 -0.85 -9.27
N THR A 152 -19.47 -0.16 -8.31
CA THR A 152 -18.46 -0.78 -7.44
C THR A 152 -19.02 -2.00 -6.72
N ARG A 153 -18.15 -3.02 -6.50
CA ARG A 153 -18.51 -4.18 -5.69
C ARG A 153 -18.32 -3.97 -4.18
N PHE A 154 -17.96 -2.76 -3.75
CA PHE A 154 -17.57 -2.48 -2.37
C PHE A 154 -18.61 -1.72 -1.58
N GLY A 155 -19.03 -2.31 -0.46
CA GLY A 155 -19.78 -1.66 0.60
C GLY A 155 -21.28 -1.51 0.31
N ILE A 156 -22.02 -1.20 1.36
CA ILE A 156 -23.46 -1.09 1.39
C ILE A 156 -23.83 0.40 1.37
N THR A 157 -24.69 0.82 0.47
CA THR A 157 -25.23 2.18 0.44
C THR A 157 -26.28 2.39 1.54
N ALA A 158 -26.48 3.63 1.96
CA ALA A 158 -27.33 3.97 3.10
C ALA A 158 -28.80 3.51 2.93
N ASP A 159 -29.32 3.54 1.69
CA ASP A 159 -30.67 3.09 1.34
C ASP A 159 -30.90 1.59 1.50
N LYS A 160 -29.81 0.80 1.55
CA LYS A 160 -29.85 -0.67 1.70
C LYS A 160 -29.62 -1.14 3.14
N LEU A 161 -29.22 -0.24 4.04
CA LEU A 161 -29.08 -0.58 5.45
C LEU A 161 -30.43 -0.63 6.14
N PRO A 162 -30.65 -1.57 7.09
CA PRO A 162 -31.84 -1.58 7.92
C PRO A 162 -31.86 -0.33 8.82
N GLU A 163 -33.03 0.09 9.23
CA GLU A 163 -33.18 1.25 10.13
C GLU A 163 -32.47 1.03 11.49
N THR A 164 -32.56 -0.18 12.02
CA THR A 164 -31.80 -0.64 13.18
C THR A 164 -30.85 -1.74 12.75
N LEU A 165 -29.58 -1.60 13.07
CA LEU A 165 -28.59 -2.62 12.78
C LEU A 165 -28.78 -3.86 13.65
N PRO A 166 -28.38 -5.06 13.17
CA PRO A 166 -28.24 -6.23 14.03
C PRO A 166 -27.36 -5.91 15.26
N SER A 167 -27.71 -6.45 16.42
CA SER A 167 -27.09 -6.10 17.70
C SER A 167 -25.61 -6.48 17.85
N ASP A 168 -25.15 -7.40 17.00
CA ASP A 168 -23.75 -7.84 16.94
C ASP A 168 -22.89 -7.03 15.94
N ILE A 169 -23.52 -6.13 15.16
CA ILE A 169 -22.79 -5.14 14.36
C ILE A 169 -22.41 -3.96 15.24
N THR A 170 -21.12 -3.84 15.51
CA THR A 170 -20.56 -2.82 16.41
C THR A 170 -19.78 -1.73 15.67
N GLY A 171 -19.60 -1.82 14.34
CA GLY A 171 -18.84 -0.80 13.64
C GLY A 171 -19.12 -0.68 12.14
N PHE A 172 -18.64 0.44 11.59
CA PHE A 172 -18.61 0.67 10.14
C PHE A 172 -17.18 0.79 9.62
N HIS A 173 -16.95 0.25 8.42
CA HIS A 173 -15.75 0.44 7.64
C HIS A 173 -16.08 1.21 6.36
N CYS A 174 -15.49 2.39 6.16
CA CYS A 174 -15.75 3.28 5.04
C CYS A 174 -14.45 3.68 4.35
N HIS A 175 -14.05 2.95 3.32
CA HIS A 175 -12.80 3.23 2.58
C HIS A 175 -13.13 3.92 1.26
N CYS A 176 -12.72 5.19 1.10
CA CYS A 176 -13.10 6.07 -0.01
C CYS A 176 -11.90 6.74 -0.71
N HIS A 177 -10.67 6.49 -0.28
CA HIS A 177 -9.48 7.23 -0.68
C HIS A 177 -8.43 6.37 -1.34
N CYS A 178 -7.63 6.99 -2.20
CA CYS A 178 -6.35 6.49 -2.70
C CYS A 178 -5.41 7.69 -2.79
N GLU A 179 -4.34 7.70 -1.99
CA GLU A 179 -3.31 8.75 -1.92
C GLU A 179 -3.85 10.19 -1.81
N SER A 180 -4.92 10.35 -1.05
CA SER A 180 -5.65 11.61 -0.92
C SER A 180 -5.08 12.50 0.18
N GLY A 181 -5.27 13.81 0.04
CA GLY A 181 -4.98 14.80 1.06
C GLY A 181 -6.06 14.88 2.15
N SER A 182 -5.75 15.54 3.25
CA SER A 182 -6.69 15.75 4.37
C SER A 182 -7.89 16.64 4.01
N ASP A 183 -7.71 17.56 3.07
CA ASP A 183 -8.80 18.39 2.52
C ASP A 183 -9.86 17.54 1.77
N VAL A 184 -9.40 16.55 1.00
CA VAL A 184 -10.29 15.56 0.36
C VAL A 184 -11.02 14.73 1.41
N PHE A 185 -10.29 14.28 2.45
CA PHE A 185 -10.91 13.54 3.55
C PHE A 185 -11.99 14.37 4.26
N ARG A 186 -11.75 15.66 4.49
CA ARG A 186 -12.75 16.56 5.10
C ARG A 186 -14.06 16.59 4.30
N ARG A 187 -13.98 16.65 2.98
CA ARG A 187 -15.17 16.62 2.11
C ARG A 187 -15.86 15.26 2.16
N THR A 188 -15.10 14.17 2.09
CA THR A 188 -15.64 12.81 2.19
C THR A 188 -16.29 12.55 3.56
N LEU A 189 -15.67 13.02 4.64
CA LEU A 189 -16.21 12.87 6.00
C LEU A 189 -17.61 13.50 6.13
N LYS A 190 -17.81 14.65 5.51
CA LYS A 190 -19.15 15.29 5.46
C LYS A 190 -20.20 14.38 4.80
N HIS A 191 -19.87 13.76 3.67
CA HIS A 191 -20.79 12.83 3.01
C HIS A 191 -21.04 11.56 3.83
N ILE A 192 -20.02 11.08 4.56
CA ILE A 192 -20.17 9.95 5.48
C ILE A 192 -21.13 10.31 6.62
N GLU A 193 -20.96 11.48 7.24
CA GLU A 193 -21.85 11.95 8.32
C GLU A 193 -23.28 12.16 7.80
N GLU A 194 -23.47 12.81 6.66
CA GLU A 194 -24.79 13.06 6.06
C GLU A 194 -25.56 11.75 5.80
N LYS A 195 -24.87 10.70 5.37
CA LYS A 195 -25.51 9.42 5.00
C LYS A 195 -25.65 8.44 6.14
N PHE A 196 -24.69 8.41 7.08
CA PHE A 196 -24.57 7.31 8.03
C PHE A 196 -24.67 7.71 9.52
N SER A 197 -24.66 9.00 9.86
CA SER A 197 -24.63 9.42 11.27
C SER A 197 -25.82 8.94 12.12
N LYS A 198 -26.97 8.64 11.54
CA LYS A 198 -28.13 8.10 12.27
C LYS A 198 -27.84 6.74 12.93
N TRP A 199 -26.86 5.97 12.42
CA TRP A 199 -26.46 4.69 13.01
C TRP A 199 -25.30 4.80 13.99
N PHE A 200 -24.57 5.92 14.03
CA PHE A 200 -23.40 6.10 14.89
C PHE A 200 -23.68 5.85 16.39
N PRO A 201 -24.88 6.21 16.95
CA PRO A 201 -25.20 5.87 18.33
C PRO A 201 -25.26 4.36 18.62
N GLN A 202 -25.41 3.50 17.61
CA GLN A 202 -25.43 2.04 17.74
C GLN A 202 -24.05 1.41 17.64
N LEU A 203 -23.01 2.18 17.31
CA LEU A 203 -21.68 1.69 16.99
C LEU A 203 -20.69 1.97 18.13
N GLU A 204 -19.66 1.15 18.21
CA GLU A 204 -18.50 1.31 19.10
C GLU A 204 -17.27 1.84 18.36
N TRP A 205 -17.19 1.59 17.04
CA TRP A 205 -16.04 1.95 16.24
C TRP A 205 -16.41 2.35 14.80
N ILE A 206 -15.55 3.19 14.21
CA ILE A 206 -15.60 3.55 12.78
C ILE A 206 -14.20 3.51 12.20
N ASN A 207 -14.05 2.82 11.08
CA ASN A 207 -12.83 2.72 10.33
C ASN A 207 -12.99 3.46 9.00
N PHE A 208 -12.25 4.55 8.82
CA PHE A 208 -12.30 5.34 7.59
C PHE A 208 -11.41 4.81 6.47
N GLY A 209 -10.80 3.64 6.68
CA GLY A 209 -9.97 2.97 5.68
C GLY A 209 -8.61 3.62 5.47
N GLY A 210 -8.02 3.30 4.34
CA GLY A 210 -6.71 3.80 3.91
C GLY A 210 -6.79 4.91 2.87
N GLY A 211 -5.65 5.15 2.22
CA GLY A 211 -5.50 6.20 1.21
C GLY A 211 -5.15 7.58 1.76
N HIS A 212 -4.92 7.69 3.07
CA HIS A 212 -4.46 8.91 3.75
C HIS A 212 -2.92 8.98 3.67
N LEU A 213 -2.40 9.75 2.72
CA LEU A 213 -0.95 9.80 2.48
C LEU A 213 -0.28 10.88 3.35
N MET A 214 -0.39 10.73 4.67
CA MET A 214 0.01 11.74 5.65
C MET A 214 1.52 11.98 5.73
N THR A 215 2.34 11.10 5.17
CA THR A 215 3.80 11.24 5.09
C THR A 215 4.26 11.95 3.81
N ARG A 216 3.35 12.24 2.88
CA ARG A 216 3.66 13.08 1.73
C ARG A 216 3.81 14.54 2.16
N LYS A 217 4.83 15.21 1.63
CA LYS A 217 5.27 16.56 2.06
C LYS A 217 4.17 17.63 2.00
N ASP A 218 3.24 17.52 1.05
CA ASP A 218 2.14 18.47 0.83
C ASP A 218 0.85 18.11 1.60
N TYR A 219 0.88 17.07 2.44
CA TYR A 219 -0.27 16.66 3.23
C TYR A 219 -0.42 17.56 4.47
N ASP A 220 -1.58 18.17 4.64
CA ASP A 220 -1.90 18.98 5.83
C ASP A 220 -2.25 18.08 7.03
N VAL A 221 -1.23 17.74 7.81
CA VAL A 221 -1.35 16.90 9.01
C VAL A 221 -2.18 17.57 10.11
N ASP A 222 -2.03 18.89 10.28
CA ASP A 222 -2.75 19.63 11.33
C ASP A 222 -4.25 19.70 11.03
N LEU A 223 -4.63 19.80 9.76
CA LEU A 223 -6.02 19.67 9.35
C LEU A 223 -6.59 18.29 9.71
N LEU A 224 -5.85 17.20 9.46
CA LEU A 224 -6.28 15.85 9.83
C LEU A 224 -6.50 15.73 11.34
N ILE A 225 -5.51 16.16 12.15
CA ILE A 225 -5.58 16.08 13.62
C ILE A 225 -6.81 16.85 14.14
N ASN A 226 -6.98 18.09 13.70
CA ASN A 226 -8.09 18.93 14.15
C ASN A 226 -9.46 18.34 13.74
N MET A 227 -9.56 17.83 12.52
CA MET A 227 -10.77 17.21 11.99
C MET A 227 -11.16 15.96 12.80
N MET A 228 -10.21 15.11 13.16
CA MET A 228 -10.47 13.90 13.96
C MET A 228 -10.87 14.25 15.40
N ARG A 229 -10.21 15.24 16.00
CA ARG A 229 -10.62 15.78 17.32
C ARG A 229 -12.05 16.31 17.31
N GLU A 230 -12.44 17.08 16.28
CA GLU A 230 -13.80 17.60 16.16
C GLU A 230 -14.82 16.49 15.89
N PHE A 231 -14.47 15.47 15.12
CA PHE A 231 -15.31 14.29 14.90
C PHE A 231 -15.51 13.52 16.22
N HIS A 232 -14.44 13.28 16.97
CA HIS A 232 -14.51 12.60 18.28
C HIS A 232 -15.37 13.36 19.29
N LYS A 233 -15.32 14.69 19.34
CA LYS A 233 -16.22 15.50 20.17
C LYS A 233 -17.69 15.31 19.84
N ARG A 234 -18.04 15.15 18.55
CA ARG A 234 -19.42 14.91 18.12
C ARG A 234 -19.89 13.49 18.38
N TYR A 235 -18.98 12.53 18.31
CA TYR A 235 -19.27 11.09 18.46
C TYR A 235 -18.29 10.41 19.42
N PRO A 236 -18.37 10.74 20.73
CA PRO A 236 -17.38 10.29 21.72
C PRO A 236 -17.45 8.79 22.05
N ASN A 237 -18.51 8.11 21.59
CA ASN A 237 -18.67 6.66 21.71
C ASN A 237 -17.88 5.88 20.64
N LEU A 238 -17.41 6.54 19.59
CA LEU A 238 -16.76 5.87 18.47
C LEU A 238 -15.24 5.83 18.64
N HIS A 239 -14.67 4.63 18.66
CA HIS A 239 -13.25 4.43 18.43
C HIS A 239 -12.94 4.62 16.93
N ILE A 240 -12.06 5.56 16.62
CA ILE A 240 -11.75 5.94 15.22
C ILE A 240 -10.51 5.21 14.75
N ILE A 241 -10.58 4.61 13.56
CA ILE A 241 -9.49 3.82 12.97
C ILE A 241 -9.18 4.34 11.57
N LEU A 242 -7.88 4.45 11.23
CA LEU A 242 -7.38 4.64 9.87
C LEU A 242 -6.46 3.48 9.48
N GLU A 243 -6.49 3.10 8.20
CA GLU A 243 -5.70 2.00 7.63
C GLU A 243 -4.78 2.48 6.48
N PRO A 244 -3.92 3.49 6.66
CA PRO A 244 -3.01 3.87 5.60
C PRO A 244 -2.08 2.71 5.26
N GLY A 245 -1.70 2.63 4.00
CA GLY A 245 -0.72 1.65 3.54
C GLY A 245 0.50 2.36 2.98
N SER A 246 0.35 3.08 1.85
CA SER A 246 1.44 3.84 1.22
C SER A 246 2.15 4.77 2.18
N ALA A 247 1.43 5.42 3.10
CA ALA A 247 2.02 6.37 4.04
C ALA A 247 3.15 5.78 4.89
N PHE A 248 3.09 4.50 5.24
CA PHE A 248 4.16 3.83 5.98
C PHE A 248 5.42 3.65 5.14
N GLY A 249 5.26 3.17 3.90
CA GLY A 249 6.36 2.88 2.98
C GLY A 249 6.77 4.06 2.09
N TRP A 250 6.12 5.21 2.19
CA TRP A 250 6.34 6.36 1.32
C TRP A 250 7.78 6.86 1.38
N GLN A 251 8.46 6.84 0.23
CA GLN A 251 9.86 7.27 0.07
C GLN A 251 10.85 6.61 1.05
N THR A 252 10.56 5.37 1.47
CA THR A 252 11.41 4.66 2.43
C THR A 252 12.53 3.87 1.78
N GLY A 253 12.61 3.84 0.46
CA GLY A 253 13.76 3.25 -0.21
C GLY A 253 13.54 2.89 -1.67
N PRO A 254 14.66 2.60 -2.39
CA PRO A 254 14.67 2.36 -3.82
C PRO A 254 14.59 0.87 -4.20
N LEU A 255 14.36 0.65 -5.51
CA LEU A 255 14.80 -0.53 -6.24
C LEU A 255 16.09 -0.19 -6.97
N VAL A 256 17.17 -0.91 -6.68
CA VAL A 256 18.44 -0.85 -7.40
C VAL A 256 18.41 -1.88 -8.52
N ALA A 257 18.69 -1.43 -9.73
CA ALA A 257 18.82 -2.23 -10.93
C ALA A 257 20.16 -1.92 -11.60
N GLN A 258 20.57 -2.74 -12.58
CA GLN A 258 21.81 -2.54 -13.31
C GLN A 258 21.55 -2.57 -14.83
N VAL A 259 22.23 -1.70 -15.57
CA VAL A 259 22.25 -1.73 -17.05
C VAL A 259 23.00 -2.99 -17.48
N VAL A 260 22.35 -3.85 -18.27
CA VAL A 260 22.97 -5.09 -18.79
C VAL A 260 23.27 -5.00 -20.28
N ASP A 261 22.60 -4.10 -21.01
CA ASP A 261 22.86 -3.83 -22.42
C ASP A 261 22.33 -2.45 -22.81
N VAL A 262 22.85 -1.90 -23.92
CA VAL A 262 22.30 -0.68 -24.54
C VAL A 262 22.12 -0.94 -26.03
N VAL A 263 20.88 -0.82 -26.48
CA VAL A 263 20.52 -1.00 -27.90
C VAL A 263 19.97 0.30 -28.47
N GLU A 264 20.18 0.50 -29.77
CA GLU A 264 19.64 1.66 -30.49
C GLU A 264 18.84 1.20 -31.70
N ASP A 265 17.62 1.68 -31.84
CA ASP A 265 16.79 1.46 -33.02
C ASP A 265 16.04 2.73 -33.39
N HIS A 266 16.09 3.14 -34.65
CA HIS A 266 15.43 4.36 -35.15
C HIS A 266 15.74 5.63 -34.33
N GLY A 267 16.96 5.75 -33.81
CA GLY A 267 17.40 6.90 -32.99
C GLY A 267 16.91 6.87 -31.54
N ILE A 268 16.28 5.80 -31.10
CA ILE A 268 15.88 5.58 -29.72
C ILE A 268 16.89 4.66 -29.05
N LYS A 269 17.65 5.22 -28.09
CA LYS A 269 18.53 4.44 -27.23
C LYS A 269 17.71 3.82 -26.08
N THR A 270 17.84 2.50 -25.90
CA THR A 270 17.20 1.77 -24.81
C THR A 270 18.28 1.10 -23.98
N ALA A 271 18.35 1.48 -22.69
CA ALA A 271 19.15 0.74 -21.69
C ALA A 271 18.30 -0.40 -21.15
N ILE A 272 18.75 -1.64 -21.38
CA ILE A 272 18.11 -2.86 -20.88
C ILE A 272 18.64 -3.10 -19.46
N LEU A 273 17.71 -3.31 -18.52
CA LEU A 273 18.01 -3.50 -17.11
C LEU A 273 17.85 -4.96 -16.68
N ASN A 274 18.51 -5.35 -15.60
CA ASN A 274 18.32 -6.65 -14.96
C ASN A 274 17.04 -6.74 -14.08
N VAL A 275 16.10 -5.82 -14.26
CA VAL A 275 14.75 -5.82 -13.69
C VAL A 275 13.72 -5.76 -14.80
N SER A 276 12.45 -6.04 -14.48
CA SER A 276 11.32 -5.93 -15.39
C SER A 276 10.27 -5.01 -14.81
N PHE A 277 9.74 -4.08 -15.58
CA PHE A 277 8.60 -3.25 -15.15
C PHE A 277 7.37 -4.13 -14.88
N THR A 278 7.09 -5.08 -15.78
CA THR A 278 5.97 -6.03 -15.63
C THR A 278 6.09 -6.91 -14.41
N CYS A 279 7.30 -7.38 -14.06
CA CYS A 279 7.50 -8.30 -12.95
C CYS A 279 7.72 -7.60 -11.61
N HIS A 280 8.46 -6.49 -11.63
CA HIS A 280 9.01 -5.91 -10.41
C HIS A 280 8.45 -4.52 -10.09
N MET A 281 7.82 -3.85 -11.06
CA MET A 281 7.18 -2.55 -10.91
C MET A 281 5.81 -2.51 -11.61
N PRO A 282 4.93 -3.54 -11.44
CA PRO A 282 3.66 -3.59 -12.16
C PRO A 282 2.74 -2.42 -11.82
N ASP A 283 2.89 -1.84 -10.64
CA ASP A 283 2.12 -0.66 -10.22
C ASP A 283 2.36 0.54 -11.13
N CYS A 284 3.59 0.72 -11.65
CA CYS A 284 3.91 1.76 -12.63
C CYS A 284 3.11 1.61 -13.95
N LEU A 285 2.83 0.34 -14.36
CA LEU A 285 2.04 0.04 -15.54
C LEU A 285 0.54 0.16 -15.30
N GLU A 286 0.06 -0.25 -14.12
CA GLU A 286 -1.35 -0.20 -13.74
C GLU A 286 -1.84 1.23 -13.50
N MET A 287 -1.02 2.08 -12.87
CA MET A 287 -1.30 3.50 -12.57
C MET A 287 -0.72 4.46 -13.61
N PRO A 288 -0.25 4.02 -14.75
CA PRO A 288 0.72 4.58 -15.69
C PRO A 288 1.43 5.83 -15.18
N TYR A 289 2.40 5.64 -14.29
CA TYR A 289 3.29 6.70 -13.83
C TYR A 289 4.76 6.32 -14.07
N MET A 290 5.58 7.30 -14.39
CA MET A 290 7.02 7.11 -14.51
C MET A 290 7.69 7.24 -13.15
N PRO A 291 8.39 6.20 -12.66
CA PRO A 291 9.10 6.28 -11.39
C PRO A 291 10.25 7.30 -11.48
N VAL A 292 10.53 7.95 -10.37
CA VAL A 292 11.70 8.83 -10.27
C VAL A 292 12.96 7.98 -10.32
N VAL A 293 13.88 8.34 -11.20
CA VAL A 293 15.21 7.74 -11.27
C VAL A 293 16.23 8.73 -10.69
N ARG A 294 17.03 8.26 -9.73
CA ARG A 294 18.05 9.08 -9.09
C ARG A 294 19.08 9.58 -10.10
N GLY A 295 19.33 10.90 -10.11
CA GLY A 295 20.27 11.50 -11.05
C GLY A 295 19.74 11.70 -12.46
N ALA A 296 18.49 11.34 -12.77
CA ALA A 296 17.88 11.51 -14.07
C ALA A 296 16.61 12.35 -14.04
N LYS A 297 16.23 12.90 -15.18
CA LYS A 297 15.00 13.68 -15.35
C LYS A 297 14.04 12.94 -16.27
N ILE A 298 12.78 12.81 -15.87
CA ILE A 298 11.71 12.26 -16.71
C ILE A 298 11.54 13.16 -17.95
N ILE A 299 11.47 12.54 -19.11
CA ILE A 299 11.15 13.21 -20.38
C ILE A 299 9.64 13.13 -20.58
N ASP A 300 8.98 14.26 -20.47
CA ASP A 300 7.59 14.40 -20.86
C ASP A 300 7.49 14.67 -22.37
N ASN A 301 7.07 13.66 -23.10
CA ASN A 301 6.90 13.75 -24.56
C ASN A 301 5.78 14.73 -24.97
N SER A 302 4.97 15.21 -24.03
CA SER A 302 3.91 16.20 -24.28
C SER A 302 4.42 17.65 -24.19
N SER A 303 5.59 17.88 -23.60
CA SER A 303 6.19 19.20 -23.48
C SER A 303 7.22 19.42 -24.59
N HIS A 304 7.11 20.54 -25.34
CA HIS A 304 8.11 20.94 -26.34
C HIS A 304 9.47 21.37 -25.73
N ASN A 305 9.63 21.25 -24.42
CA ASN A 305 10.85 21.50 -23.68
C ASN A 305 11.62 20.20 -23.45
N THR A 306 12.19 19.63 -24.49
CA THR A 306 13.21 18.57 -24.32
C THR A 306 14.40 19.21 -23.60
N PRO A 307 14.85 18.69 -22.46
CA PRO A 307 16.08 19.18 -21.82
C PRO A 307 17.22 19.08 -22.85
N HIS A 308 18.14 20.06 -22.84
CA HIS A 308 19.37 20.05 -23.66
C HIS A 308 20.34 18.93 -23.25
N SER A 309 19.85 17.80 -22.73
CA SER A 309 20.64 16.62 -22.43
C SER A 309 20.87 15.83 -23.71
N THR A 310 22.12 15.51 -23.99
CA THR A 310 22.50 14.63 -25.11
C THR A 310 22.28 13.15 -24.80
N PHE A 311 22.01 12.79 -23.54
CA PHE A 311 21.96 11.42 -23.05
C PHE A 311 20.52 11.05 -22.63
N VAL A 312 19.67 10.77 -23.61
CA VAL A 312 18.29 10.33 -23.37
C VAL A 312 18.19 8.84 -23.63
N TYR A 313 17.67 8.11 -22.66
CA TYR A 313 17.46 6.67 -22.74
C TYR A 313 16.02 6.30 -22.36
N ARG A 314 15.43 5.40 -23.12
CA ARG A 314 14.36 4.55 -22.65
C ARG A 314 14.95 3.54 -21.67
N LEU A 315 14.30 3.30 -20.54
CA LEU A 315 14.67 2.20 -19.66
C LEU A 315 13.76 1.01 -19.96
N GLY A 316 14.34 -0.10 -20.39
CA GLY A 316 13.66 -1.32 -20.76
C GLY A 316 13.93 -2.45 -19.78
N GLY A 317 12.94 -3.31 -19.56
CA GLY A 317 13.05 -4.47 -18.68
C GLY A 317 13.66 -5.68 -19.37
N CYS A 318 13.92 -6.73 -18.59
CA CYS A 318 14.54 -7.98 -19.05
C CYS A 318 13.54 -9.07 -19.47
N SER A 319 12.23 -8.80 -19.47
CA SER A 319 11.24 -9.78 -19.90
C SER A 319 11.10 -9.84 -21.43
N CYS A 320 10.52 -10.94 -21.93
CA CYS A 320 10.19 -11.08 -23.35
C CYS A 320 8.92 -10.31 -23.77
N LEU A 321 8.28 -9.55 -22.86
CA LEU A 321 7.17 -8.69 -23.20
C LEU A 321 7.69 -7.46 -23.96
N SER A 322 7.27 -7.23 -25.19
CA SER A 322 7.72 -6.10 -26.00
C SER A 322 7.44 -4.74 -25.37
N GLY A 323 6.41 -4.63 -24.56
CA GLY A 323 6.02 -3.42 -23.81
C GLY A 323 6.63 -3.31 -22.41
N ASP A 324 7.68 -4.04 -22.07
CA ASP A 324 8.33 -4.00 -20.75
C ASP A 324 9.21 -2.77 -20.59
N PHE A 325 8.60 -1.59 -20.67
CA PHE A 325 9.21 -0.28 -20.44
C PHE A 325 8.14 0.77 -20.07
N MET A 326 8.56 1.91 -19.49
CA MET A 326 7.62 2.98 -19.09
C MET A 326 7.80 4.28 -19.87
N GLY A 327 8.97 4.64 -20.28
CA GLY A 327 9.23 5.92 -20.93
C GLY A 327 10.72 6.20 -21.04
N SER A 328 11.08 7.48 -21.10
CA SER A 328 12.47 7.91 -21.28
C SER A 328 12.91 8.89 -20.19
N TRP A 329 14.20 8.81 -19.85
CA TRP A 329 14.85 9.70 -18.90
C TRP A 329 16.09 10.34 -19.53
N ALA A 330 16.36 11.60 -19.15
CA ALA A 330 17.57 12.32 -19.49
C ALA A 330 18.58 12.19 -18.37
N PHE A 331 19.76 11.72 -18.70
CA PHE A 331 20.92 11.62 -17.82
C PHE A 331 21.92 12.75 -18.11
N ASP A 332 22.84 13.02 -17.23
CA ASP A 332 23.93 14.00 -17.40
C ASP A 332 25.18 13.38 -18.04
N HIS A 333 25.18 12.06 -18.23
CA HIS A 333 26.27 11.28 -18.83
C HIS A 333 25.73 10.13 -19.71
N GLU A 334 26.59 9.47 -20.44
CA GLU A 334 26.29 8.29 -21.23
C GLU A 334 26.26 7.04 -20.34
N LEU A 335 25.11 6.31 -20.32
CA LEU A 335 24.96 5.10 -19.54
C LEU A 335 25.89 3.98 -20.03
N GLN A 336 26.51 3.29 -19.08
CA GLN A 336 27.42 2.19 -19.33
C GLN A 336 26.84 0.86 -18.81
N VAL A 337 27.15 -0.24 -19.51
CA VAL A 337 26.84 -1.60 -19.00
C VAL A 337 27.53 -1.80 -17.66
N GLY A 338 26.79 -2.28 -16.68
CA GLY A 338 27.23 -2.44 -15.29
C GLY A 338 26.90 -1.26 -14.37
N GLU A 339 26.37 -0.15 -14.92
CA GLU A 339 25.97 1.01 -14.14
C GLU A 339 24.64 0.77 -13.43
N ASN A 340 24.53 1.26 -12.19
CA ASN A 340 23.32 1.13 -11.39
C ASN A 340 22.27 2.21 -11.75
N ILE A 341 21.06 1.76 -11.96
CA ILE A 341 19.87 2.59 -12.05
C ILE A 341 19.07 2.46 -10.76
N ILE A 342 18.77 3.59 -10.11
CA ILE A 342 18.13 3.62 -8.81
C ILE A 342 16.73 4.21 -8.97
N PHE A 343 15.70 3.36 -8.91
CA PHE A 343 14.31 3.77 -8.92
C PHE A 343 13.87 4.12 -7.51
N GLU A 344 13.48 5.35 -7.28
CA GLU A 344 13.04 5.83 -5.96
C GLU A 344 11.63 5.35 -5.62
N ASP A 345 11.35 5.26 -4.31
CA ASP A 345 10.00 5.00 -3.76
C ASP A 345 9.39 3.66 -4.18
N MET A 346 10.15 2.57 -4.02
CA MET A 346 9.77 1.24 -4.50
C MET A 346 9.39 0.24 -3.39
N LEU A 347 9.09 0.71 -2.16
CA LEU A 347 8.85 -0.17 -1.01
C LEU A 347 7.37 -0.41 -0.68
N HIS A 348 6.45 0.45 -1.14
CA HIS A 348 5.01 0.26 -0.96
C HIS A 348 4.34 -0.15 -2.28
N TYR A 349 3.26 -0.91 -2.19
CA TYR A 349 2.56 -1.55 -3.31
C TYR A 349 3.46 -2.36 -4.26
N THR A 350 4.58 -1.83 -4.69
CA THR A 350 5.52 -2.47 -5.62
C THR A 350 5.94 -3.86 -5.13
N THR A 351 6.44 -3.96 -3.88
CA THR A 351 6.95 -5.23 -3.32
C THR A 351 5.87 -6.30 -3.12
N VAL A 352 4.61 -5.92 -2.94
CA VAL A 352 3.49 -6.85 -2.73
C VAL A 352 2.79 -7.28 -4.02
N LYS A 353 3.10 -6.65 -5.15
CA LYS A 353 2.50 -6.94 -6.47
C LYS A 353 3.42 -7.70 -7.41
N THR A 354 4.64 -7.98 -7.05
CA THR A 354 5.65 -8.63 -7.90
C THR A 354 5.20 -10.00 -8.40
N ASN A 355 5.69 -10.38 -9.57
CA ASN A 355 5.47 -11.70 -10.17
C ASN A 355 6.75 -12.23 -10.83
N MET A 356 6.72 -13.48 -11.28
CA MET A 356 7.87 -14.19 -11.90
C MET A 356 7.56 -14.58 -13.35
N PHE A 357 6.93 -13.69 -14.13
CA PHE A 357 6.72 -13.92 -15.54
C PHE A 357 8.04 -14.20 -16.27
N ASN A 358 8.06 -15.06 -17.25
CA ASN A 358 9.25 -15.59 -17.95
C ASN A 358 10.27 -16.33 -17.04
N GLY A 359 9.94 -16.65 -15.80
CA GLY A 359 10.89 -17.25 -14.85
C GLY A 359 11.92 -16.24 -14.34
N ILE A 360 11.67 -14.94 -14.47
CA ILE A 360 12.54 -13.89 -13.93
C ILE A 360 12.41 -13.91 -12.42
N HIS A 361 13.55 -14.01 -11.71
CA HIS A 361 13.55 -14.04 -10.25
C HIS A 361 13.21 -12.66 -9.68
N HIS A 362 12.55 -12.64 -8.51
CA HIS A 362 12.32 -11.40 -7.79
C HIS A 362 13.65 -10.74 -7.38
N PRO A 363 13.72 -9.39 -7.36
CA PRO A 363 14.80 -8.68 -6.70
C PRO A 363 14.95 -9.12 -5.25
N ALA A 364 16.18 -9.16 -4.77
CA ALA A 364 16.43 -9.37 -3.34
C ALA A 364 15.75 -8.27 -2.51
N ILE A 365 15.50 -8.56 -1.24
CA ILE A 365 14.94 -7.59 -0.28
C ILE A 365 15.97 -7.39 0.80
N ALA A 366 16.32 -6.13 1.09
CA ALA A 366 17.30 -5.77 2.09
C ALA A 366 16.83 -4.63 2.99
N LEU A 367 17.39 -4.56 4.17
CA LEU A 367 17.25 -3.48 5.13
C LEU A 367 18.60 -2.77 5.28
N LEU A 368 18.62 -1.48 5.04
CA LEU A 368 19.75 -0.61 5.35
C LEU A 368 19.53 -0.02 6.75
N HIS A 369 20.27 -0.53 7.71
CA HIS A 369 20.22 -0.10 9.10
C HIS A 369 20.72 1.33 9.29
N THR A 370 20.34 1.94 10.41
CA THR A 370 20.72 3.33 10.75
C THR A 370 22.22 3.55 10.89
N ASP A 371 22.99 2.49 11.16
CA ASP A 371 24.48 2.52 11.23
C ASP A 371 25.17 2.32 9.88
N GLY A 372 24.38 2.18 8.79
CA GLY A 372 24.85 1.96 7.42
C GLY A 372 25.13 0.50 7.07
N GLU A 373 24.79 -0.46 7.94
CA GLU A 373 24.88 -1.88 7.61
C GLU A 373 23.72 -2.29 6.72
N LEU A 374 24.00 -3.00 5.61
CA LEU A 374 23.01 -3.61 4.73
C LEU A 374 22.82 -5.08 5.10
N GLU A 375 21.63 -5.41 5.58
CA GLU A 375 21.19 -6.77 5.85
C GLU A 375 20.30 -7.26 4.70
N VAL A 376 20.65 -8.40 4.07
CA VAL A 376 19.79 -9.02 3.06
C VAL A 376 18.76 -9.90 3.76
N LEU A 377 17.51 -9.46 3.74
CA LEU A 377 16.38 -10.15 4.37
C LEU A 377 15.93 -11.38 3.58
N ARG A 378 15.93 -11.29 2.24
CA ARG A 378 15.47 -12.37 1.35
C ARG A 378 16.20 -12.33 0.01
N ARG A 379 16.65 -13.49 -0.46
CA ARG A 379 16.93 -13.79 -1.87
C ARG A 379 15.97 -14.85 -2.37
N PHE A 380 15.57 -14.71 -3.63
CA PHE A 380 14.68 -15.65 -4.29
C PHE A 380 15.48 -16.59 -5.18
N THR A 381 15.07 -17.86 -5.22
CA THR A 381 15.79 -18.94 -5.88
C THR A 381 14.94 -19.58 -6.98
N TYR A 382 15.55 -20.48 -7.74
CA TYR A 382 14.80 -21.30 -8.72
C TYR A 382 13.65 -22.07 -8.07
N GLU A 383 13.80 -22.52 -6.82
CA GLU A 383 12.73 -23.27 -6.12
C GLU A 383 11.50 -22.39 -5.85
N ASP A 384 11.67 -21.09 -5.63
CA ASP A 384 10.53 -20.15 -5.50
C ASP A 384 9.72 -20.07 -6.79
N TYR A 385 10.37 -20.12 -7.95
CA TYR A 385 9.70 -20.15 -9.24
C TYR A 385 9.05 -21.51 -9.49
N LYS A 386 9.81 -22.60 -9.36
CA LYS A 386 9.36 -23.96 -9.65
C LYS A 386 8.16 -24.36 -8.79
N ASN A 387 8.26 -24.17 -7.46
CA ASN A 387 7.21 -24.58 -6.51
C ASN A 387 5.90 -23.77 -6.64
N ARG A 388 5.94 -22.67 -7.39
CA ARG A 388 4.75 -21.89 -7.71
C ARG A 388 3.98 -22.48 -8.89
N MET A 389 4.61 -23.28 -9.74
CA MET A 389 4.04 -23.73 -11.02
C MET A 389 3.25 -25.03 -10.90
N ASP A 390 3.55 -25.89 -9.91
CA ASP A 390 2.86 -27.15 -9.64
C ASP A 390 3.09 -27.67 -8.20
#